data_72652883489f72f1b9c172a7a21ee83f
#
_entry.id   72652883489f72f1b9c172a7a21ee83f
#
_cell.length_a   1.000
_cell.length_b   1.000
_cell.length_c   1.000
_cell.angle_alpha   90.00
_cell.angle_beta   90.00
_cell.angle_gamma   90.00
#
_symmetry.space_group_name_H-M   'P 1'
#
loop_
_entity.id
_entity.type
_entity.pdbx_description
1 polymer ?
#
loop_
_entity_poly.entity_id
_entity_poly.type
_entity_poly.pdbx_seq_one_letter_code
_entity_poly.pdbx_strand_id
1 'polypeptide(L)'
;MNPNPPAPVIEVKNLSCGYGATVVLQDVSFAVRPREVLFVIGGSGCGKSTLLRCLIGLLKPFQGDVAYFGKSFTAADAPQRRDILKTFGVIYQNNALWSSMTLAENVSLPLEEHTSLSRADREEIVTLKLTEVGLAGSEELYPSELSGGMKKRAALARALALDPAIVFFDEPSEGLDPIT
;
A
#
# COMPACT_ATOMS: atom_id res chain seq x y z
N MET A 1 27.63 14.89 -11.37
CA MET A 1 27.10 13.89 -10.41
C MET A 1 26.78 14.63 -9.13
N ASN A 2 25.53 14.55 -8.65
CA ASN A 2 25.13 15.19 -7.41
C ASN A 2 25.82 14.47 -6.24
N PRO A 3 26.66 15.11 -5.43
CA PRO A 3 27.53 14.41 -4.47
C PRO A 3 26.78 13.83 -3.26
N ASN A 4 25.47 14.06 -3.15
CA ASN A 4 24.68 13.51 -2.04
C ASN A 4 23.42 12.86 -2.59
N PRO A 5 23.24 11.53 -2.46
CA PRO A 5 22.03 10.86 -2.91
C PRO A 5 20.81 11.42 -2.16
N PRO A 6 19.63 11.52 -2.79
CA PRO A 6 18.44 12.00 -2.12
C PRO A 6 18.12 11.16 -0.88
N ALA A 7 17.58 11.81 0.15
CA ALA A 7 17.19 11.14 1.38
C ALA A 7 16.17 10.01 1.07
N PRO A 8 16.25 8.86 1.77
CA PRO A 8 15.34 7.76 1.54
C PRO A 8 13.91 8.12 1.92
N VAL A 9 12.94 7.60 1.15
CA VAL A 9 11.51 7.68 1.47
C VAL A 9 11.08 6.57 2.41
N ILE A 10 11.78 5.42 2.37
CA ILE A 10 11.65 4.33 3.34
C ILE A 10 13.05 3.97 3.84
N GLU A 11 13.22 3.84 5.14
CA GLU A 11 14.43 3.32 5.75
C GLU A 11 14.05 2.25 6.78
N VAL A 12 14.65 1.08 6.65
CA VAL A 12 14.47 -0.06 7.57
C VAL A 12 15.82 -0.36 8.20
N LYS A 13 15.86 -0.42 9.53
CA LYS A 13 17.08 -0.65 10.31
C LYS A 13 16.90 -1.80 11.28
N ASN A 14 17.73 -2.84 11.14
CA ASN A 14 17.84 -3.99 12.04
C ASN A 14 16.48 -4.61 12.40
N LEU A 15 15.55 -4.65 11.41
CA LEU A 15 14.18 -5.10 11.60
C LEU A 15 14.15 -6.61 11.85
N SER A 16 13.60 -7.00 13.00
CA SER A 16 13.29 -8.40 13.32
C SER A 16 11.82 -8.53 13.64
N CYS A 17 11.12 -9.46 13.00
CA CYS A 17 9.68 -9.63 13.16
C CYS A 17 9.23 -11.08 12.94
N GLY A 18 8.01 -11.37 13.40
CA GLY A 18 7.43 -12.69 13.32
C GLY A 18 6.11 -12.78 14.09
N TYR A 19 5.71 -13.97 14.48
CA TYR A 19 4.43 -14.25 15.11
C TYR A 19 4.63 -15.01 16.42
N GLY A 20 4.03 -14.54 17.51
CA GLY A 20 4.23 -15.11 18.84
C GLY A 20 5.71 -15.13 19.21
N ALA A 21 6.28 -16.29 19.49
CA ALA A 21 7.70 -16.50 19.76
C ALA A 21 8.54 -16.82 18.51
N THR A 22 7.91 -17.00 17.34
CA THR A 22 8.62 -17.41 16.13
C THR A 22 9.12 -16.18 15.37
N VAL A 23 10.46 -16.07 15.24
CA VAL A 23 11.10 -15.07 14.40
C VAL A 23 11.04 -15.53 12.93
N VAL A 24 10.48 -14.72 12.05
CA VAL A 24 10.38 -14.97 10.59
C VAL A 24 11.47 -14.22 9.84
N LEU A 25 11.72 -12.98 10.22
CA LEU A 25 12.76 -12.13 9.66
C LEU A 25 13.66 -11.63 10.79
N GLN A 26 14.97 -11.63 10.54
CA GLN A 26 15.96 -11.21 11.51
C GLN A 26 16.96 -10.24 10.88
N ASP A 27 17.18 -9.12 11.56
CA ASP A 27 18.21 -8.11 11.22
C ASP A 27 18.15 -7.59 9.76
N VAL A 28 16.94 -7.34 9.26
CA VAL A 28 16.74 -6.83 7.91
C VAL A 28 16.97 -5.32 7.88
N SER A 29 17.84 -4.86 6.99
CA SER A 29 18.14 -3.43 6.81
C SER A 29 18.20 -3.09 5.33
N PHE A 30 17.49 -2.04 4.91
CA PHE A 30 17.53 -1.49 3.57
C PHE A 30 16.97 -0.06 3.54
N ALA A 31 17.16 0.62 2.43
CA ALA A 31 16.58 1.93 2.19
C ALA A 31 16.03 2.00 0.76
N VAL A 32 14.93 2.74 0.57
CA VAL A 32 14.32 3.03 -0.73
C VAL A 32 14.33 4.53 -0.94
N ARG A 33 14.83 4.99 -2.08
CA ARG A 33 14.90 6.40 -2.44
C ARG A 33 13.72 6.81 -3.33
N PRO A 34 13.47 8.11 -3.49
CA PRO A 34 12.46 8.58 -4.43
C PRO A 34 12.70 8.04 -5.85
N ARG A 35 11.63 7.59 -6.50
CA ARG A 35 11.63 7.02 -7.86
C ARG A 35 12.36 5.67 -7.99
N GLU A 36 12.66 5.01 -6.89
CA GLU A 36 13.16 3.63 -6.90
C GLU A 36 12.00 2.63 -6.88
N VAL A 37 12.19 1.50 -7.55
CA VAL A 37 11.35 0.32 -7.44
C VAL A 37 12.15 -0.76 -6.73
N LEU A 38 11.69 -1.17 -5.55
CA LEU A 38 12.30 -2.25 -4.78
C LEU A 38 11.50 -3.54 -4.96
N PHE A 39 12.15 -4.59 -5.43
CA PHE A 39 11.57 -5.93 -5.49
C PHE A 39 12.09 -6.78 -4.32
N VAL A 40 11.15 -7.37 -3.56
CA VAL A 40 11.47 -8.37 -2.53
C VAL A 40 11.20 -9.74 -3.13
N ILE A 41 12.27 -10.48 -3.43
CA ILE A 41 12.22 -11.77 -4.11
C ILE A 41 12.57 -12.89 -3.12
N GLY A 42 11.89 -14.01 -3.23
CA GLY A 42 12.15 -15.20 -2.41
C GLY A 42 11.05 -16.25 -2.56
N GLY A 43 11.33 -17.47 -2.15
CA GLY A 43 10.40 -18.58 -2.18
C GLY A 43 9.14 -18.35 -1.32
N SER A 44 8.15 -19.25 -1.46
CA SER A 44 6.97 -19.20 -0.58
C SER A 44 7.39 -19.40 0.88
N GLY A 45 6.79 -18.64 1.78
CA GLY A 45 7.06 -18.71 3.22
C GLY A 45 8.34 -18.04 3.70
N CYS A 46 9.17 -17.43 2.83
CA CYS A 46 10.41 -16.76 3.24
C CYS A 46 10.22 -15.42 3.98
N GLY A 47 8.99 -14.97 4.23
CA GLY A 47 8.71 -13.78 5.02
C GLY A 47 8.35 -12.51 4.24
N LYS A 48 8.16 -12.54 2.92
CA LYS A 48 7.81 -11.35 2.10
C LYS A 48 6.58 -10.61 2.64
N SER A 49 5.46 -11.34 2.82
CA SER A 49 4.22 -10.73 3.35
C SER A 49 4.36 -10.35 4.83
N THR A 50 5.26 -11.00 5.59
CA THR A 50 5.57 -10.60 6.98
C THR A 50 6.31 -9.26 6.98
N LEU A 51 7.28 -9.07 6.08
CA LEU A 51 7.95 -7.79 5.88
C LEU A 51 6.94 -6.70 5.52
N LEU A 52 6.12 -6.94 4.50
CA LEU A 52 5.09 -5.98 4.09
C LEU A 52 4.18 -5.59 5.26
N ARG A 53 3.69 -6.56 6.04
CA ARG A 53 2.84 -6.28 7.22
C ARG A 53 3.54 -5.41 8.26
N CYS A 54 4.85 -5.57 8.46
CA CYS A 54 5.62 -4.67 9.31
C CYS A 54 5.72 -3.26 8.72
N LEU A 55 6.01 -3.16 7.42
CA LEU A 55 6.12 -1.87 6.73
C LEU A 55 4.80 -1.09 6.81
N ILE A 56 3.67 -1.69 6.51
CA ILE A 56 2.36 -1.02 6.54
C ILE A 56 1.73 -0.95 7.94
N GLY A 57 2.43 -1.48 8.96
CA GLY A 57 2.03 -1.37 10.36
C GLY A 57 0.94 -2.32 10.83
N LEU A 58 0.67 -3.38 10.07
CA LEU A 58 -0.22 -4.47 10.49
C LEU A 58 0.46 -5.48 11.43
N LEU A 59 1.78 -5.45 11.49
CA LEU A 59 2.57 -6.28 12.41
C LEU A 59 3.60 -5.40 13.10
N LYS A 60 3.62 -5.45 14.44
CA LYS A 60 4.64 -4.75 15.22
C LYS A 60 5.94 -5.56 15.21
N PRO A 61 7.09 -4.97 14.86
CA PRO A 61 8.36 -5.67 14.93
C PRO A 61 8.76 -5.97 16.37
N PHE A 62 9.56 -7.01 16.56
CA PHE A 62 10.19 -7.33 17.84
C PHE A 62 11.36 -6.38 18.14
N GLN A 63 12.08 -6.00 17.07
CA GLN A 63 13.26 -5.13 17.14
C GLN A 63 13.43 -4.35 15.85
N GLY A 64 14.19 -3.27 15.90
CA GLY A 64 14.51 -2.43 14.75
C GLY A 64 13.50 -1.31 14.52
N ASP A 65 13.69 -0.58 13.44
CA ASP A 65 12.86 0.57 13.10
C ASP A 65 12.51 0.60 11.61
N VAL A 66 11.31 1.12 11.34
CA VAL A 66 10.84 1.50 10.01
C VAL A 66 10.61 3.00 10.04
N ALA A 67 11.24 3.74 9.15
CA ALA A 67 11.06 5.17 9.03
C ALA A 67 10.56 5.55 7.62
N TYR A 68 9.66 6.52 7.57
CA TYR A 68 9.13 7.13 6.35
C TYR A 68 9.52 8.61 6.32
N PHE A 69 10.19 9.05 5.26
CA PHE A 69 10.64 10.44 5.12
C PHE A 69 11.41 10.94 6.35
N GLY A 70 12.26 10.05 6.94
CA GLY A 70 13.04 10.32 8.14
C GLY A 70 12.28 10.31 9.46
N LYS A 71 10.98 10.02 9.46
CA LYS A 71 10.15 9.89 10.67
C LYS A 71 9.97 8.42 11.04
N SER A 72 10.35 8.03 12.27
CA SER A 72 10.13 6.66 12.74
C SER A 72 8.64 6.33 12.79
N PHE A 73 8.25 5.27 12.10
CA PHE A 73 6.89 4.73 12.12
C PHE A 73 6.67 3.76 13.29
N THR A 74 7.74 3.07 13.67
CA THR A 74 7.71 2.12 14.78
C THR A 74 7.51 2.80 16.12
N ALA A 75 8.14 3.97 16.30
CA ALA A 75 8.05 4.77 17.53
C ALA A 75 6.94 5.84 17.47
N ALA A 76 6.26 6.02 16.32
CA ALA A 76 5.26 7.05 16.14
C ALA A 76 4.06 6.87 17.08
N ASP A 77 3.56 7.97 17.64
CA ASP A 77 2.27 8.03 18.32
C ASP A 77 1.10 7.93 17.32
N ALA A 78 -0.12 7.84 17.82
CA ALA A 78 -1.30 7.63 16.97
C ALA A 78 -1.54 8.75 15.92
N PRO A 79 -1.40 10.05 16.23
CA PRO A 79 -1.47 11.12 15.24
C PRO A 79 -0.37 11.02 14.16
N GLN A 80 0.89 10.88 14.56
CA GLN A 80 2.03 10.75 13.66
C GLN A 80 1.90 9.54 12.76
N ARG A 81 1.47 8.40 13.33
CA ARG A 81 1.22 7.18 12.57
C ARG A 81 0.14 7.38 11.51
N ARG A 82 -0.95 8.07 11.84
CA ARG A 82 -2.04 8.40 10.89
C ARG A 82 -1.52 9.24 9.73
N ASP A 83 -0.67 10.23 10.00
CA ASP A 83 -0.09 11.06 8.95
C ASP A 83 0.86 10.28 8.04
N ILE A 84 1.63 9.34 8.60
CA ILE A 84 2.49 8.47 7.80
C ILE A 84 1.65 7.53 6.91
N LEU A 85 0.56 6.96 7.44
CA LEU A 85 -0.33 6.07 6.68
C LEU A 85 -0.92 6.71 5.43
N LYS A 86 -1.13 8.04 5.41
CA LYS A 86 -1.58 8.77 4.23
C LYS A 86 -0.54 8.86 3.11
N THR A 87 0.74 8.61 3.42
CA THR A 87 1.84 8.75 2.45
C THR A 87 2.00 7.54 1.54
N PHE A 88 1.31 6.44 1.82
CA PHE A 88 1.41 5.23 1.01
C PHE A 88 0.06 4.56 0.73
N GLY A 89 -0.04 3.95 -0.45
CA GLY A 89 -1.13 3.06 -0.82
C GLY A 89 -0.69 1.60 -0.78
N VAL A 90 -1.64 0.68 -0.57
CA VAL A 90 -1.37 -0.76 -0.52
C VAL A 90 -2.32 -1.50 -1.45
N ILE A 91 -1.76 -2.36 -2.30
CA ILE A 91 -2.49 -3.28 -3.16
C ILE A 91 -2.22 -4.69 -2.66
N TYR A 92 -3.25 -5.34 -2.16
CA TYR A 92 -3.18 -6.70 -1.64
C TYR A 92 -3.41 -7.73 -2.74
N GLN A 93 -2.85 -8.90 -2.55
CA GLN A 93 -2.97 -10.08 -3.43
C GLN A 93 -4.42 -10.36 -3.88
N ASN A 94 -5.39 -10.30 -2.97
CA ASN A 94 -6.81 -10.53 -3.24
C ASN A 94 -7.59 -9.23 -3.51
N ASN A 95 -6.92 -8.15 -3.94
CA ASN A 95 -7.48 -6.82 -4.18
C ASN A 95 -8.13 -6.15 -2.95
N ALA A 96 -8.60 -6.90 -1.98
CA ALA A 96 -9.22 -6.49 -0.72
C ALA A 96 -10.34 -5.43 -0.87
N LEU A 97 -11.12 -5.48 -1.97
CA LEU A 97 -12.29 -4.63 -2.13
C LEU A 97 -13.40 -5.08 -1.17
N TRP A 98 -14.09 -4.10 -0.59
CA TRP A 98 -15.28 -4.36 0.22
C TRP A 98 -16.44 -4.78 -0.68
N SER A 99 -16.89 -6.02 -0.53
CA SER A 99 -17.92 -6.62 -1.39
C SER A 99 -19.29 -5.99 -1.25
N SER A 100 -19.57 -5.33 -0.13
CA SER A 100 -20.81 -4.62 0.17
C SER A 100 -20.83 -3.17 -0.29
N MET A 101 -19.76 -2.68 -0.88
CA MET A 101 -19.58 -1.31 -1.38
C MET A 101 -19.45 -1.31 -2.89
N THR A 102 -19.97 -0.28 -3.54
CA THR A 102 -19.73 0.00 -4.96
C THR A 102 -18.25 0.33 -5.21
N LEU A 103 -17.85 0.46 -6.48
CA LEU A 103 -16.49 0.93 -6.81
C LEU A 103 -16.26 2.34 -6.32
N ALA A 104 -17.23 3.24 -6.51
CA ALA A 104 -17.14 4.60 -6.01
C ALA A 104 -16.91 4.64 -4.51
N GLU A 105 -17.68 3.88 -3.74
CA GLU A 105 -17.53 3.79 -2.29
C GLU A 105 -16.19 3.20 -1.87
N ASN A 106 -15.74 2.14 -2.55
CA ASN A 106 -14.41 1.56 -2.30
C ASN A 106 -13.27 2.55 -2.49
N VAL A 107 -13.32 3.36 -3.56
CA VAL A 107 -12.27 4.36 -3.86
C VAL A 107 -12.41 5.59 -2.98
N SER A 108 -13.63 5.97 -2.57
CA SER A 108 -13.92 7.09 -1.66
C SER A 108 -13.43 6.81 -0.23
N LEU A 109 -13.42 5.56 0.21
CA LEU A 109 -13.14 5.20 1.61
C LEU A 109 -11.85 5.82 2.19
N PRO A 110 -10.68 5.78 1.52
CA PRO A 110 -9.49 6.46 2.03
C PRO A 110 -9.64 7.98 2.14
N LEU A 111 -10.40 8.60 1.23
CA LEU A 111 -10.65 10.04 1.25
C LEU A 111 -11.54 10.41 2.44
N GLU A 112 -12.55 9.61 2.76
CA GLU A 112 -13.45 9.81 3.90
C GLU A 112 -12.71 9.69 5.23
N GLU A 113 -11.87 8.67 5.36
CA GLU A 113 -11.15 8.39 6.61
C GLU A 113 -9.99 9.37 6.88
N HIS A 114 -9.39 9.94 5.83
CA HIS A 114 -8.13 10.66 5.96
C HIS A 114 -8.16 12.12 5.53
N THR A 115 -9.30 12.62 5.03
CA THR A 115 -9.43 14.02 4.60
C THR A 115 -10.69 14.67 5.17
N SER A 116 -10.77 15.99 5.02
CA SER A 116 -11.99 16.77 5.32
C SER A 116 -12.68 17.26 4.04
N LEU A 117 -12.46 16.61 2.91
CA LEU A 117 -13.05 16.96 1.62
C LEU A 117 -14.57 16.86 1.66
N SER A 118 -15.26 17.77 0.97
CA SER A 118 -16.70 17.67 0.78
C SER A 118 -17.07 16.41 0.00
N ARG A 119 -18.33 16.01 0.05
CA ARG A 119 -18.81 14.87 -0.73
C ARG A 119 -18.58 15.10 -2.24
N ALA A 120 -18.87 16.29 -2.74
CA ALA A 120 -18.70 16.63 -4.15
C ALA A 120 -17.23 16.54 -4.58
N ASP A 121 -16.29 17.05 -3.78
CA ASP A 121 -14.86 16.96 -4.07
C ASP A 121 -14.38 15.49 -4.10
N ARG A 122 -14.89 14.66 -3.18
CA ARG A 122 -14.57 13.23 -3.17
C ARG A 122 -15.09 12.50 -4.42
N GLU A 123 -16.34 12.78 -4.82
CA GLU A 123 -16.94 12.21 -6.03
C GLU A 123 -16.13 12.58 -7.29
N GLU A 124 -15.63 13.80 -7.39
CA GLU A 124 -14.77 14.24 -8.49
C GLU A 124 -13.44 13.46 -8.50
N ILE A 125 -12.78 13.33 -7.34
CA ILE A 125 -11.53 12.54 -7.23
C ILE A 125 -11.78 11.07 -7.56
N VAL A 126 -12.86 10.48 -7.08
CA VAL A 126 -13.23 9.08 -7.37
C VAL A 126 -13.39 8.85 -8.87
N THR A 127 -14.14 9.72 -9.55
CA THR A 127 -14.34 9.67 -11.00
C THR A 127 -13.00 9.77 -11.74
N LEU A 128 -12.12 10.69 -11.31
CA LEU A 128 -10.78 10.83 -11.87
C LEU A 128 -9.97 9.54 -11.70
N LYS A 129 -9.90 8.98 -10.47
CA LYS A 129 -9.12 7.78 -10.18
C LYS A 129 -9.64 6.54 -10.91
N LEU A 130 -10.94 6.38 -11.04
CA LEU A 130 -11.52 5.31 -11.84
C LEU A 130 -11.23 5.49 -13.34
N THR A 131 -11.26 6.72 -13.84
CA THR A 131 -10.88 7.04 -15.22
C THR A 131 -9.42 6.72 -15.51
N GLU A 132 -8.49 7.09 -14.60
CA GLU A 132 -7.05 6.82 -14.71
C GLU A 132 -6.74 5.32 -14.88
N VAL A 133 -7.56 4.45 -14.28
CA VAL A 133 -7.40 2.99 -14.40
C VAL A 133 -8.30 2.36 -15.48
N GLY A 134 -8.99 3.16 -16.30
CA GLY A 134 -9.86 2.67 -17.39
C GLY A 134 -11.14 2.00 -16.87
N LEU A 135 -11.73 2.54 -15.80
CA LEU A 135 -13.01 2.10 -15.20
C LEU A 135 -14.05 3.22 -15.17
N ALA A 136 -13.93 4.24 -16.03
CA ALA A 136 -14.94 5.29 -16.16
C ALA A 136 -16.30 4.68 -16.49
N GLY A 137 -17.37 5.15 -15.81
CA GLY A 137 -18.73 4.64 -15.97
C GLY A 137 -19.03 3.34 -15.20
N SER A 138 -18.08 2.88 -14.35
CA SER A 138 -18.26 1.68 -13.53
C SER A 138 -18.45 1.99 -12.04
N GLU A 139 -18.70 3.23 -11.70
CA GLU A 139 -18.75 3.77 -10.33
C GLU A 139 -19.74 3.01 -9.45
N GLU A 140 -20.91 2.66 -10.00
CA GLU A 140 -22.02 2.02 -9.28
C GLU A 140 -21.93 0.48 -9.24
N LEU A 141 -20.94 -0.14 -9.93
CA LEU A 141 -20.79 -1.59 -9.93
C LEU A 141 -20.23 -2.09 -8.59
N TYR A 142 -20.70 -3.25 -8.18
CA TYR A 142 -20.17 -3.96 -7.03
C TYR A 142 -19.02 -4.89 -7.43
N PRO A 143 -18.10 -5.24 -6.52
CA PRO A 143 -17.00 -6.18 -6.81
C PRO A 143 -17.45 -7.53 -7.38
N SER A 144 -18.65 -8.01 -7.05
CA SER A 144 -19.20 -9.25 -7.60
C SER A 144 -19.47 -9.21 -9.11
N GLU A 145 -19.68 -8.01 -9.67
CA GLU A 145 -20.02 -7.77 -11.07
C GLU A 145 -18.77 -7.58 -11.95
N LEU A 146 -17.57 -7.56 -11.34
CA LEU A 146 -16.33 -7.23 -12.02
C LEU A 146 -15.54 -8.47 -12.43
N SER A 147 -14.87 -8.39 -13.57
CA SER A 147 -13.80 -9.33 -13.93
C SER A 147 -12.60 -9.20 -12.97
N GLY A 148 -11.75 -10.24 -12.93
CA GLY A 148 -10.53 -10.20 -12.11
C GLY A 148 -9.62 -9.00 -12.44
N GLY A 149 -9.49 -8.67 -13.73
CA GLY A 149 -8.72 -7.49 -14.17
C GLY A 149 -9.34 -6.16 -13.71
N MET A 150 -10.68 -6.04 -13.76
CA MET A 150 -11.37 -4.85 -13.24
C MET A 150 -11.17 -4.70 -11.73
N LYS A 151 -11.25 -5.81 -10.97
CA LYS A 151 -10.99 -5.80 -9.52
C LYS A 151 -9.59 -5.30 -9.19
N LYS A 152 -8.55 -5.74 -9.93
CA LYS A 152 -7.16 -5.28 -9.76
C LYS A 152 -7.04 -3.78 -10.03
N ARG A 153 -7.66 -3.29 -11.11
CA ARG A 153 -7.64 -1.86 -11.44
C ARG A 153 -8.40 -1.01 -10.41
N ALA A 154 -9.53 -1.48 -9.91
CA ALA A 154 -10.28 -0.79 -8.86
C ALA A 154 -9.49 -0.73 -7.54
N ALA A 155 -8.79 -1.81 -7.17
CA ALA A 155 -7.89 -1.82 -6.02
C ALA A 155 -6.73 -0.82 -6.19
N LEU A 156 -6.21 -0.68 -7.42
CA LEU A 156 -5.21 0.33 -7.76
C LEU A 156 -5.79 1.75 -7.61
N ALA A 157 -6.98 2.03 -8.14
CA ALA A 157 -7.64 3.33 -8.00
C ALA A 157 -7.80 3.71 -6.51
N ARG A 158 -8.27 2.77 -5.69
CA ARG A 158 -8.39 2.98 -4.24
C ARG A 158 -7.05 3.25 -3.57
N ALA A 159 -6.01 2.50 -3.92
CA ALA A 159 -4.68 2.70 -3.35
C ALA A 159 -4.08 4.06 -3.74
N LEU A 160 -4.47 4.61 -4.89
CA LEU A 160 -4.01 5.91 -5.40
C LEU A 160 -4.94 7.09 -5.00
N ALA A 161 -6.02 6.85 -4.28
CA ALA A 161 -7.04 7.88 -3.99
C ALA A 161 -6.46 9.11 -3.25
N LEU A 162 -5.48 8.91 -2.37
CA LEU A 162 -4.80 9.97 -1.62
C LEU A 162 -3.54 10.52 -2.31
N ASP A 163 -3.28 10.19 -3.58
CA ASP A 163 -2.04 10.53 -4.29
C ASP A 163 -0.77 10.19 -3.47
N PRO A 164 -0.62 8.92 -3.03
CA PRO A 164 0.45 8.55 -2.14
C PRO A 164 1.82 8.64 -2.82
N ALA A 165 2.85 9.00 -2.05
CA ALA A 165 4.23 9.04 -2.53
C ALA A 165 4.85 7.64 -2.69
N ILE A 166 4.25 6.62 -2.09
CA ILE A 166 4.73 5.23 -2.07
C ILE A 166 3.55 4.30 -2.36
N VAL A 167 3.77 3.25 -3.15
CA VAL A 167 2.79 2.19 -3.36
C VAL A 167 3.42 0.84 -3.05
N PHE A 168 2.79 0.08 -2.18
CA PHE A 168 3.15 -1.30 -1.87
C PHE A 168 2.27 -2.27 -2.67
N PHE A 169 2.91 -3.31 -3.21
CA PHE A 169 2.24 -4.41 -3.91
C PHE A 169 2.54 -5.74 -3.20
N ASP A 170 1.50 -6.47 -2.84
CA ASP A 170 1.61 -7.83 -2.31
C ASP A 170 1.27 -8.83 -3.43
N GLU A 171 2.30 -9.50 -3.96
CA GLU A 171 2.22 -10.50 -5.04
C GLU A 171 1.39 -10.05 -6.29
N PRO A 172 1.79 -8.95 -6.96
CA PRO A 172 0.99 -8.36 -8.06
C PRO A 172 0.83 -9.28 -9.28
N SER A 173 1.71 -10.27 -9.44
CA SER A 173 1.74 -11.19 -10.59
C SER A 173 0.89 -12.45 -10.40
N GLU A 174 0.32 -12.70 -9.23
CA GLU A 174 -0.53 -13.88 -9.04
C GLU A 174 -1.78 -13.82 -9.90
N GLY A 175 -2.05 -14.91 -10.63
CA GLY A 175 -3.17 -15.00 -11.58
C GLY A 175 -2.94 -14.27 -12.92
N LEU A 176 -1.72 -13.85 -13.22
CA LEU A 176 -1.29 -13.57 -14.60
C LEU A 176 -0.80 -14.89 -15.19
N ASP A 177 -1.33 -15.27 -16.37
CA ASP A 177 -0.80 -16.39 -17.12
C ASP A 177 0.69 -16.17 -17.39
N PRO A 178 1.57 -17.14 -17.09
CA PRO A 178 2.95 -17.04 -17.52
C PRO A 178 2.92 -16.92 -19.05
N ILE A 179 3.57 -15.90 -19.57
CA ILE A 179 3.75 -15.74 -21.02
C ILE A 179 4.48 -17.00 -21.47
N THR A 180 3.76 -17.89 -22.16
CA THR A 180 4.31 -19.04 -22.89
C THR A 180 5.03 -18.56 -24.15
#